data_3b9ca079ebd97d9eafb9232476bacdec
#
_entry.id   3b9ca079ebd97d9eafb9232476bacdec
#
_cell.length_a   1.000
_cell.length_b   1.000
_cell.length_c   1.000
_cell.angle_alpha   90.00
_cell.angle_beta   90.00
_cell.angle_gamma   90.00
#
_symmetry.space_group_name_H-M   'P 1'
#
loop_
_entity.id
_entity.type
_entity.pdbx_description
1 polymer ?
#
loop_
_entity_poly.entity_id
_entity_poly.type
_entity_poly.pdbx_seq_one_letter_code
_entity_poly.pdbx_strand_id
1 'polypeptide(L)'
;MRNYKPIMSFGKDVAEEYDDVPRGDEIAAVAFLERLAGRGPALELAVGTGRIALPLAARGIRVDGVDISPAMVAQLRAKPGGDQISVTIGDFADVLVPGTYRLIYVVFNTMFNLLTQEEQVRCFENVAAHLTDDGSFVIEAFVPSFLYRLRDNQHVDAEAIEVNEVRLDVLRHDPVTQHIEESHVSLSREGVRLNPVAQRYAWPSELDLMARIAGLRLKERRGGWNREPFTSTSSNCVSVYRR
;
A
#
# COMPACT_ATOMS: atom_id res chain seq x y z
N MET A 1 12.31 0.03 15.52
CA MET A 1 12.70 -1.41 15.62
C MET A 1 14.12 -1.62 15.12
N ARG A 2 15.06 -1.97 16.00
CA ARG A 2 16.42 -2.36 15.56
C ARG A 2 16.31 -3.67 14.78
N ASN A 3 16.77 -3.73 13.54
CA ASN A 3 16.79 -4.91 12.65
C ASN A 3 15.46 -5.27 11.93
N TYR A 4 14.42 -4.46 12.02
CA TYR A 4 13.22 -4.69 11.21
C TYR A 4 13.50 -4.43 9.72
N LYS A 5 12.93 -5.26 8.86
CA LYS A 5 12.87 -5.07 7.40
C LYS A 5 11.43 -5.31 6.93
N PRO A 6 10.89 -4.52 5.99
CA PRO A 6 9.50 -4.66 5.53
C PRO A 6 9.10 -6.08 5.12
N ILE A 7 10.01 -6.84 4.50
CA ILE A 7 9.77 -8.24 4.12
C ILE A 7 9.40 -9.14 5.32
N MET A 8 9.78 -8.77 6.55
CA MET A 8 9.46 -9.56 7.75
C MET A 8 7.96 -9.55 8.08
N SER A 9 7.23 -8.51 7.65
CA SER A 9 5.77 -8.43 7.82
C SER A 9 5.00 -9.25 6.78
N PHE A 10 5.66 -9.71 5.73
CA PHE A 10 5.01 -10.38 4.59
C PHE A 10 5.64 -11.75 4.31
N GLY A 11 5.93 -12.48 5.40
CA GLY A 11 6.43 -13.86 5.34
C GLY A 11 5.38 -14.85 4.88
N LYS A 12 5.76 -16.14 4.84
CA LYS A 12 4.89 -17.22 4.35
C LYS A 12 3.57 -17.31 5.12
N ASP A 13 3.64 -17.28 6.45
CA ASP A 13 2.45 -17.43 7.31
C ASP A 13 1.44 -16.30 7.07
N VAL A 14 1.94 -15.05 6.94
CA VAL A 14 1.09 -13.90 6.62
C VAL A 14 0.51 -14.01 5.21
N ALA A 15 1.31 -14.45 4.24
CA ALA A 15 0.87 -14.57 2.86
C ALA A 15 -0.26 -15.61 2.69
N GLU A 16 -0.23 -16.70 3.45
CA GLU A 16 -1.25 -17.75 3.42
C GLU A 16 -2.61 -17.26 3.97
N GLU A 17 -2.61 -16.38 4.97
CA GLU A 17 -3.81 -15.86 5.63
C GLU A 17 -4.23 -14.46 5.09
N TYR A 18 -3.46 -13.86 4.18
CA TYR A 18 -3.61 -12.44 3.80
C TYR A 18 -4.97 -12.09 3.18
N ASP A 19 -5.56 -13.02 2.46
CA ASP A 19 -6.84 -12.83 1.76
C ASP A 19 -8.06 -13.29 2.58
N ASP A 20 -7.87 -13.85 3.77
CA ASP A 20 -8.97 -14.36 4.61
C ASP A 20 -9.90 -13.23 5.09
N VAL A 21 -9.38 -12.01 5.17
CA VAL A 21 -10.14 -10.83 5.55
C VAL A 21 -10.32 -9.89 4.36
N PRO A 22 -11.52 -9.88 3.72
CA PRO A 22 -11.83 -8.92 2.66
C PRO A 22 -11.75 -7.48 3.15
N ARG A 23 -11.16 -6.58 2.37
CA ARG A 23 -11.08 -5.15 2.68
C ARG A 23 -12.36 -4.39 2.34
N GLY A 24 -13.13 -4.91 1.37
CA GLY A 24 -14.43 -4.35 0.96
C GLY A 24 -14.34 -3.15 0.02
N ASP A 25 -13.15 -2.74 -0.37
CA ASP A 25 -12.90 -1.58 -1.23
C ASP A 25 -12.50 -1.96 -2.68
N GLU A 26 -12.29 -3.26 -2.96
CA GLU A 26 -11.72 -3.77 -4.21
C GLU A 26 -12.50 -3.31 -5.45
N ILE A 27 -13.83 -3.42 -5.40
CA ILE A 27 -14.68 -3.06 -6.54
C ILE A 27 -14.54 -1.57 -6.88
N ALA A 28 -14.56 -0.72 -5.87
CA ALA A 28 -14.45 0.72 -6.03
C ALA A 28 -13.04 1.13 -6.48
N ALA A 29 -12.00 0.54 -5.88
CA ALA A 29 -10.61 0.75 -6.23
C ALA A 29 -10.33 0.36 -7.69
N VAL A 30 -10.73 -0.84 -8.09
CA VAL A 30 -10.56 -1.33 -9.47
C VAL A 30 -11.29 -0.44 -10.47
N ALA A 31 -12.54 -0.03 -10.20
CA ALA A 31 -13.29 0.87 -11.08
C ALA A 31 -12.66 2.27 -11.19
N PHE A 32 -12.05 2.76 -10.12
CA PHE A 32 -11.32 4.03 -10.12
C PHE A 32 -10.04 3.93 -10.97
N LEU A 33 -9.24 2.89 -10.75
CA LEU A 33 -7.97 2.65 -11.43
C LEU A 33 -8.15 2.35 -12.92
N GLU A 34 -9.16 1.54 -13.29
CA GLU A 34 -9.51 1.24 -14.69
C GLU A 34 -9.73 2.52 -15.51
N ARG A 35 -10.46 3.50 -14.96
CA ARG A 35 -10.70 4.78 -15.67
C ARG A 35 -9.41 5.55 -15.93
N LEU A 36 -8.44 5.50 -15.01
CA LEU A 36 -7.14 6.17 -15.18
C LEU A 36 -6.22 5.40 -16.13
N ALA A 37 -6.23 4.08 -16.05
CA ALA A 37 -5.48 3.21 -16.96
C ALA A 37 -5.98 3.34 -18.40
N GLY A 38 -7.28 3.48 -18.61
CA GLY A 38 -7.89 3.44 -19.93
C GLY A 38 -7.63 2.08 -20.60
N ARG A 39 -6.67 2.04 -21.54
CA ARG A 39 -6.24 0.78 -22.17
C ARG A 39 -4.86 0.30 -21.67
N GLY A 40 -4.40 0.83 -20.53
CA GLY A 40 -3.15 0.45 -19.87
C GLY A 40 -1.91 0.82 -20.63
N PRO A 41 -0.70 0.32 -20.32
CA PRO A 41 -0.42 -0.64 -19.25
C PRO A 41 -0.46 0.00 -17.83
N ALA A 42 -0.65 -0.84 -16.82
CA ALA A 42 -0.61 -0.46 -15.42
C ALA A 42 0.51 -1.20 -14.67
N LEU A 43 1.06 -0.57 -13.64
CA LEU A 43 2.03 -1.15 -12.71
C LEU A 43 1.52 -1.00 -11.29
N GLU A 44 1.41 -2.11 -10.56
CA GLU A 44 1.14 -2.10 -9.12
C GLU A 44 2.45 -2.21 -8.33
N LEU A 45 2.69 -1.24 -7.46
CA LEU A 45 3.79 -1.27 -6.51
C LEU A 45 3.33 -2.03 -5.27
N ALA A 46 4.10 -3.05 -4.86
CA ALA A 46 3.74 -4.05 -3.85
C ALA A 46 2.44 -4.78 -4.22
N VAL A 47 2.50 -5.53 -5.32
CA VAL A 47 1.34 -6.25 -5.89
C VAL A 47 0.76 -7.32 -4.95
N GLY A 48 1.55 -7.81 -3.99
CA GLY A 48 1.14 -8.79 -2.99
C GLY A 48 0.53 -10.05 -3.58
N THR A 49 -0.64 -10.42 -3.05
CA THR A 49 -1.43 -11.57 -3.52
C THR A 49 -2.29 -11.27 -4.76
N GLY A 50 -2.18 -10.05 -5.31
CA GLY A 50 -2.91 -9.63 -6.51
C GLY A 50 -4.33 -9.15 -6.27
N ARG A 51 -4.66 -8.69 -5.05
CA ARG A 51 -5.99 -8.24 -4.66
C ARG A 51 -6.59 -7.20 -5.62
N ILE A 52 -5.78 -6.28 -6.14
CA ILE A 52 -6.20 -5.26 -7.11
C ILE A 52 -5.75 -5.61 -8.53
N ALA A 53 -4.53 -6.11 -8.71
CA ALA A 53 -3.98 -6.46 -10.03
C ALA A 53 -4.84 -7.47 -10.79
N LEU A 54 -5.27 -8.56 -10.13
CA LEU A 54 -6.05 -9.62 -10.79
C LEU A 54 -7.41 -9.12 -11.31
N PRO A 55 -8.27 -8.49 -10.50
CA PRO A 55 -9.54 -7.98 -11.01
C PRO A 55 -9.36 -6.83 -12.02
N LEU A 56 -8.28 -6.04 -11.95
CA LEU A 56 -7.98 -5.03 -12.95
C LEU A 56 -7.56 -5.68 -14.29
N ALA A 57 -6.72 -6.72 -14.23
CA ALA A 57 -6.34 -7.50 -15.40
C ALA A 57 -7.55 -8.23 -16.05
N ALA A 58 -8.47 -8.75 -15.25
CA ALA A 58 -9.72 -9.35 -15.73
C ALA A 58 -10.62 -8.38 -16.52
N ARG A 59 -10.40 -7.06 -16.40
CA ARG A 59 -11.06 -6.01 -17.19
C ARG A 59 -10.31 -5.67 -18.49
N GLY A 60 -9.28 -6.44 -18.83
CA GLY A 60 -8.51 -6.28 -20.06
C GLY A 60 -7.38 -5.26 -19.98
N ILE A 61 -7.03 -4.80 -18.78
CA ILE A 61 -5.86 -3.94 -18.55
C ILE A 61 -4.63 -4.84 -18.41
N ARG A 62 -3.57 -4.59 -19.18
CA ARG A 62 -2.28 -5.22 -18.91
C ARG A 62 -1.73 -4.67 -17.60
N VAL A 63 -1.53 -5.55 -16.62
CA VAL A 63 -0.97 -5.19 -15.30
C VAL A 63 0.34 -5.93 -15.09
N ASP A 64 1.37 -5.17 -14.75
CA ASP A 64 2.63 -5.68 -14.23
C ASP A 64 2.71 -5.32 -12.74
N GLY A 65 3.53 -6.04 -11.96
CA GLY A 65 3.65 -5.82 -10.52
C GLY A 65 5.11 -5.81 -10.04
N VAL A 66 5.33 -5.15 -8.91
CA VAL A 66 6.56 -5.24 -8.11
C VAL A 66 6.19 -5.72 -6.73
N ASP A 67 6.95 -6.64 -6.16
CA ASP A 67 6.83 -7.01 -4.74
C ASP A 67 8.17 -7.48 -4.18
N ILE A 68 8.39 -7.20 -2.89
CA ILE A 68 9.61 -7.64 -2.20
C ILE A 68 9.47 -9.07 -1.65
N SER A 69 8.23 -9.58 -1.51
CA SER A 69 7.94 -10.87 -0.88
C SER A 69 7.67 -11.98 -1.90
N PRO A 70 8.58 -12.94 -2.09
CA PRO A 70 8.31 -14.11 -2.90
C PRO A 70 7.11 -14.95 -2.42
N ALA A 71 6.82 -14.92 -1.10
CA ALA A 71 5.70 -15.65 -0.53
C ALA A 71 4.35 -15.06 -0.97
N MET A 72 4.23 -13.72 -0.96
CA MET A 72 3.04 -13.01 -1.47
C MET A 72 2.84 -13.29 -2.96
N VAL A 73 3.93 -13.22 -3.75
CA VAL A 73 3.88 -13.50 -5.20
C VAL A 73 3.51 -14.96 -5.47
N ALA A 74 3.92 -15.91 -4.63
CA ALA A 74 3.50 -17.30 -4.76
C ALA A 74 1.98 -17.47 -4.60
N GLN A 75 1.36 -16.75 -3.67
CA GLN A 75 -0.10 -16.72 -3.51
C GLN A 75 -0.79 -16.09 -4.73
N LEU A 76 -0.23 -14.99 -5.28
CA LEU A 76 -0.73 -14.42 -6.53
C LEU A 76 -0.70 -15.45 -7.66
N ARG A 77 0.43 -16.16 -7.82
CA ARG A 77 0.62 -17.18 -8.88
C ARG A 77 -0.35 -18.35 -8.77
N ALA A 78 -0.78 -18.70 -7.56
CA ALA A 78 -1.74 -19.78 -7.32
C ALA A 78 -3.18 -19.43 -7.72
N LYS A 79 -3.48 -18.14 -7.96
CA LYS A 79 -4.82 -17.67 -8.32
C LYS A 79 -5.07 -17.70 -9.83
N PRO A 80 -6.32 -17.85 -10.28
CA PRO A 80 -6.68 -17.73 -11.70
C PRO A 80 -6.21 -16.39 -12.28
N GLY A 81 -5.46 -16.46 -13.40
CA GLY A 81 -4.88 -15.28 -14.06
C GLY A 81 -3.58 -14.76 -13.44
N GLY A 82 -3.11 -15.32 -12.32
CA GLY A 82 -1.90 -14.88 -11.65
C GLY A 82 -0.62 -15.09 -12.48
N ASP A 83 -0.60 -16.07 -13.34
CA ASP A 83 0.47 -16.34 -14.30
C ASP A 83 0.61 -15.25 -15.39
N GLN A 84 -0.46 -14.50 -15.65
CA GLN A 84 -0.50 -13.42 -16.64
C GLN A 84 0.05 -12.09 -16.10
N ILE A 85 0.17 -11.94 -14.76
CA ILE A 85 0.75 -10.76 -14.14
C ILE A 85 2.27 -10.89 -14.15
N SER A 86 2.99 -10.06 -14.91
CA SER A 86 4.45 -10.03 -14.84
C SER A 86 4.89 -9.36 -13.53
N VAL A 87 5.63 -10.09 -12.68
CA VAL A 87 6.07 -9.56 -11.38
C VAL A 87 7.59 -9.51 -11.31
N THR A 88 8.12 -8.33 -10.98
CA THR A 88 9.52 -8.12 -10.63
C THR A 88 9.68 -8.20 -9.12
N ILE A 89 10.55 -9.09 -8.63
CA ILE A 89 10.88 -9.17 -7.20
C ILE A 89 11.89 -8.06 -6.88
N GLY A 90 11.54 -7.18 -5.95
CA GLY A 90 12.40 -6.08 -5.53
C GLY A 90 11.69 -5.02 -4.70
N ASP A 91 12.46 -4.06 -4.21
CA ASP A 91 11.96 -2.89 -3.50
C ASP A 91 11.38 -1.89 -4.51
N PHE A 92 10.13 -1.51 -4.36
CA PHE A 92 9.44 -0.63 -5.29
C PHE A 92 9.97 0.82 -5.27
N ALA A 93 10.79 1.20 -4.27
CA ALA A 93 11.47 2.48 -4.28
C ALA A 93 12.54 2.57 -5.37
N ASP A 94 13.24 1.47 -5.64
CA ASP A 94 14.48 1.47 -6.43
C ASP A 94 14.46 0.52 -7.63
N VAL A 95 13.53 -0.46 -7.67
CA VAL A 95 13.55 -1.50 -8.68
C VAL A 95 13.25 -0.94 -10.09
N LEU A 96 14.08 -1.35 -11.05
CA LEU A 96 13.85 -1.02 -12.45
C LEU A 96 12.90 -2.04 -13.07
N VAL A 97 11.78 -1.56 -13.61
CA VAL A 97 10.85 -2.35 -14.41
C VAL A 97 10.97 -2.01 -15.89
N PRO A 98 10.72 -2.95 -16.80
CA PRO A 98 10.81 -2.65 -18.23
C PRO A 98 9.65 -1.78 -18.71
N GLY A 99 9.95 -0.74 -19.49
CA GLY A 99 8.95 0.06 -20.19
C GLY A 99 8.38 1.23 -19.39
N THR A 100 7.28 1.77 -19.89
CA THR A 100 6.55 2.88 -19.30
C THR A 100 5.07 2.52 -19.13
N TYR A 101 4.41 3.15 -18.15
CA TYR A 101 3.06 2.84 -17.75
C TYR A 101 2.15 4.07 -17.80
N ARG A 102 0.92 3.86 -18.24
CA ARG A 102 -0.11 4.90 -18.19
C ARG A 102 -0.66 5.07 -16.76
N LEU A 103 -0.62 4.01 -15.97
CA LEU A 103 -1.00 4.02 -14.58
C LEU A 103 0.07 3.32 -13.74
N ILE A 104 0.55 3.99 -12.70
CA ILE A 104 1.30 3.38 -11.62
C ILE A 104 0.50 3.62 -10.35
N TYR A 105 0.37 2.61 -9.49
CA TYR A 105 -0.38 2.78 -8.26
C TYR A 105 0.19 1.98 -7.10
N VAL A 106 -0.02 2.50 -5.91
CA VAL A 106 0.24 1.86 -4.62
C VAL A 106 -0.95 2.06 -3.72
N VAL A 107 -1.46 0.97 -3.16
CA VAL A 107 -2.71 0.95 -2.38
C VAL A 107 -2.47 0.51 -0.94
N PHE A 108 -3.48 0.63 -0.11
CA PHE A 108 -3.52 0.09 1.25
C PHE A 108 -2.35 0.56 2.13
N ASN A 109 -2.06 1.86 2.13
CA ASN A 109 -1.01 2.48 2.95
C ASN A 109 0.42 2.00 2.64
N THR A 110 0.63 1.16 1.63
CA THR A 110 1.91 0.47 1.39
C THR A 110 3.05 1.44 1.06
N MET A 111 2.76 2.66 0.59
CA MET A 111 3.76 3.72 0.44
C MET A 111 4.51 3.99 1.76
N PHE A 112 3.86 3.78 2.90
CA PHE A 112 4.43 4.02 4.22
C PHE A 112 5.33 2.89 4.72
N ASN A 113 5.40 1.75 4.02
CA ASN A 113 6.36 0.70 4.30
C ASN A 113 7.79 1.07 3.87
N LEU A 114 7.96 2.15 3.10
CA LEU A 114 9.24 2.82 2.90
C LEU A 114 9.55 3.65 4.16
N LEU A 115 10.58 3.24 4.89
CA LEU A 115 10.79 3.69 6.27
C LEU A 115 11.56 5.00 6.40
N THR A 116 12.08 5.54 5.30
CA THR A 116 12.76 6.82 5.29
C THR A 116 12.13 7.79 4.29
N GLN A 117 12.31 9.08 4.54
CA GLN A 117 11.85 10.11 3.61
C GLN A 117 12.56 9.98 2.26
N GLU A 118 13.84 9.63 2.28
CA GLU A 118 14.66 9.43 1.10
C GLU A 118 14.15 8.25 0.25
N GLU A 119 13.75 7.14 0.86
CA GLU A 119 13.13 6.02 0.14
C GLU A 119 11.82 6.42 -0.51
N GLN A 120 10.98 7.17 0.21
CA GLN A 120 9.72 7.66 -0.33
C GLN A 120 9.95 8.64 -1.50
N VAL A 121 10.92 9.54 -1.41
CA VAL A 121 11.29 10.44 -2.53
C VAL A 121 11.80 9.63 -3.72
N ARG A 122 12.72 8.69 -3.51
CA ARG A 122 13.21 7.81 -4.59
C ARG A 122 12.10 7.04 -5.27
N CYS A 123 11.09 6.57 -4.52
CA CYS A 123 9.91 5.94 -5.10
C CYS A 123 9.18 6.88 -6.06
N PHE A 124 8.94 8.13 -5.68
CA PHE A 124 8.33 9.11 -6.58
C PHE A 124 9.18 9.39 -7.84
N GLU A 125 10.51 9.49 -7.70
CA GLU A 125 11.44 9.66 -8.81
C GLU A 125 11.43 8.45 -9.75
N ASN A 126 11.45 7.23 -9.18
CA ASN A 126 11.36 5.97 -9.92
C ASN A 126 10.03 5.89 -10.69
N VAL A 127 8.92 6.21 -10.03
CA VAL A 127 7.60 6.29 -10.67
C VAL A 127 7.60 7.31 -11.81
N ALA A 128 8.12 8.52 -11.59
CA ALA A 128 8.16 9.55 -12.62
C ALA A 128 8.96 9.10 -13.86
N ALA A 129 10.05 8.36 -13.67
CA ALA A 129 10.85 7.82 -14.78
C ALA A 129 10.07 6.78 -15.62
N HIS A 130 9.12 6.06 -15.02
CA HIS A 130 8.36 5.00 -15.67
C HIS A 130 6.93 5.41 -16.08
N LEU A 131 6.48 6.64 -15.82
CA LEU A 131 5.20 7.15 -16.31
C LEU A 131 5.27 7.60 -17.76
N THR A 132 4.22 7.29 -18.55
CA THR A 132 3.99 7.97 -19.83
C THR A 132 3.67 9.46 -19.60
N ASP A 133 3.79 10.30 -20.65
CA ASP A 133 3.53 11.74 -20.54
C ASP A 133 2.12 12.08 -20.07
N ASP A 134 1.13 11.24 -20.41
CA ASP A 134 -0.25 11.35 -19.98
C ASP A 134 -0.60 10.40 -18.81
N GLY A 135 0.43 9.80 -18.21
CA GLY A 135 0.31 8.82 -17.14
C GLY A 135 -0.13 9.43 -15.81
N SER A 136 -0.62 8.55 -14.93
CA SER A 136 -1.05 8.91 -13.59
C SER A 136 -0.38 8.02 -12.54
N PHE A 137 0.08 8.62 -11.45
CA PHE A 137 0.48 7.91 -10.24
C PHE A 137 -0.61 8.04 -9.19
N VAL A 138 -1.08 6.92 -8.65
CA VAL A 138 -2.13 6.87 -7.62
C VAL A 138 -1.59 6.31 -6.32
N ILE A 139 -1.83 7.04 -5.24
CA ILE A 139 -1.48 6.62 -3.88
C ILE A 139 -2.74 6.59 -3.04
N GLU A 140 -3.04 5.45 -2.40
CA GLU A 140 -3.97 5.38 -1.29
C GLU A 140 -3.21 5.34 0.02
N ALA A 141 -3.58 6.22 0.95
CA ALA A 141 -2.95 6.30 2.26
C ALA A 141 -3.92 6.82 3.31
N PHE A 142 -3.74 6.40 4.56
CA PHE A 142 -4.44 7.03 5.67
C PHE A 142 -3.94 8.45 5.93
N VAL A 143 -4.80 9.28 6.52
CA VAL A 143 -4.43 10.61 7.02
C VAL A 143 -4.01 10.47 8.48
N PRO A 144 -2.78 10.86 8.87
CA PRO A 144 -2.23 10.54 10.18
C PRO A 144 -2.83 11.34 11.34
N SER A 145 -3.94 12.04 11.12
CA SER A 145 -4.58 12.91 12.14
C SER A 145 -4.99 12.18 13.42
N PHE A 146 -5.34 10.89 13.33
CA PHE A 146 -5.74 10.09 14.49
C PHE A 146 -4.57 9.83 15.45
N LEU A 147 -3.34 9.71 14.96
CA LEU A 147 -2.13 9.45 15.74
C LEU A 147 -1.87 10.52 16.81
N TYR A 148 -2.23 11.77 16.51
CA TYR A 148 -2.04 12.91 17.41
C TYR A 148 -3.09 12.99 18.53
N ARG A 149 -4.04 12.07 18.55
CA ARG A 149 -5.04 11.91 19.61
C ARG A 149 -4.74 10.73 20.54
N LEU A 150 -3.68 9.97 20.24
CA LEU A 150 -3.29 8.82 21.04
C LEU A 150 -2.70 9.28 22.37
N ARG A 151 -3.14 8.64 23.46
CA ARG A 151 -2.57 8.88 24.77
C ARG A 151 -1.16 8.28 24.82
N ASP A 152 -0.19 9.07 25.27
CA ASP A 152 1.21 8.65 25.40
C ASP A 152 1.80 8.07 24.10
N ASN A 153 1.25 8.47 22.93
CA ASN A 153 1.63 7.97 21.60
C ASN A 153 1.51 6.44 21.46
N GLN A 154 0.58 5.82 22.18
CA GLN A 154 0.37 4.38 22.15
C GLN A 154 -1.12 4.06 21.99
N HIS A 155 -1.40 2.90 21.40
CA HIS A 155 -2.75 2.39 21.23
C HIS A 155 -2.75 0.86 21.35
N VAL A 156 -3.84 0.35 21.92
CA VAL A 156 -4.18 -1.08 21.90
C VAL A 156 -5.65 -1.17 21.58
N ASP A 157 -5.98 -1.89 20.51
CA ASP A 157 -7.37 -2.12 20.12
C ASP A 157 -7.62 -3.61 19.88
N ALA A 158 -8.85 -4.03 20.04
CA ALA A 158 -9.28 -5.39 19.76
C ALA A 158 -9.86 -5.45 18.34
N GLU A 159 -9.11 -6.03 17.39
CA GLU A 159 -9.60 -6.26 16.03
C GLU A 159 -10.71 -7.33 15.97
N ALA A 160 -10.55 -8.40 16.76
CA ALA A 160 -11.54 -9.46 16.85
C ALA A 160 -11.52 -10.10 18.24
N ILE A 161 -12.70 -10.46 18.72
CA ILE A 161 -12.89 -11.20 19.97
C ILE A 161 -13.76 -12.40 19.64
N GLU A 162 -13.16 -13.58 19.62
CA GLU A 162 -13.80 -14.85 19.33
C GLU A 162 -13.67 -15.81 20.52
N VAL A 163 -14.39 -16.93 20.51
CA VAL A 163 -14.38 -17.90 21.64
C VAL A 163 -13.00 -18.48 21.90
N ASN A 164 -12.20 -18.68 20.85
CA ASN A 164 -10.90 -19.36 20.92
C ASN A 164 -9.71 -18.46 20.54
N GLU A 165 -9.97 -17.23 20.11
CA GLU A 165 -8.93 -16.32 19.63
C GLU A 165 -9.29 -14.86 19.94
N VAL A 166 -8.30 -14.08 20.34
CA VAL A 166 -8.40 -12.62 20.41
C VAL A 166 -7.30 -12.05 19.54
N ARG A 167 -7.65 -11.14 18.64
CA ARG A 167 -6.69 -10.37 17.83
C ARG A 167 -6.65 -8.93 18.32
N LEU A 168 -5.45 -8.45 18.57
CA LEU A 168 -5.19 -7.09 19.05
C LEU A 168 -4.25 -6.37 18.07
N ASP A 169 -4.53 -5.09 17.86
CA ASP A 169 -3.55 -4.15 17.32
C ASP A 169 -2.87 -3.42 18.46
N VAL A 170 -1.55 -3.51 18.48
CA VAL A 170 -0.70 -2.80 19.43
C VAL A 170 0.22 -1.85 18.66
N LEU A 171 0.07 -0.56 18.91
CA LEU A 171 0.73 0.49 18.14
C LEU A 171 1.50 1.45 19.05
N ARG A 172 2.69 1.86 18.61
CA ARG A 172 3.45 2.98 19.14
C ARG A 172 3.79 3.96 18.03
N HIS A 173 3.59 5.25 18.29
CA HIS A 173 3.84 6.34 17.36
C HIS A 173 4.99 7.23 17.85
N ASP A 174 5.91 7.56 16.96
CA ASP A 174 6.92 8.60 17.17
C ASP A 174 6.64 9.80 16.24
N PRO A 175 6.11 10.92 16.76
CA PRO A 175 5.78 12.09 15.94
C PRO A 175 6.99 12.83 15.37
N VAL A 176 8.18 12.64 15.97
CA VAL A 176 9.40 13.32 15.51
C VAL A 176 9.95 12.69 14.25
N THR A 177 10.02 11.38 14.23
CA THR A 177 10.51 10.59 13.09
C THR A 177 9.40 10.14 12.14
N GLN A 178 8.13 10.41 12.49
CA GLN A 178 6.93 9.98 11.77
C GLN A 178 6.83 8.45 11.65
N HIS A 179 7.38 7.71 12.59
CA HIS A 179 7.29 6.25 12.59
C HIS A 179 6.12 5.72 13.40
N ILE A 180 5.52 4.67 12.88
CA ILE A 180 4.59 3.79 13.58
C ILE A 180 5.26 2.43 13.68
N GLU A 181 5.33 1.90 14.88
CA GLU A 181 5.66 0.51 15.15
C GLU A 181 4.38 -0.17 15.64
N GLU A 182 3.92 -1.15 14.90
CA GLU A 182 2.67 -1.86 15.13
C GLU A 182 2.95 -3.35 15.22
N SER A 183 2.12 -4.08 15.94
CA SER A 183 2.09 -5.52 15.91
C SER A 183 0.65 -6.01 15.97
N HIS A 184 0.26 -6.81 14.99
CA HIS A 184 -0.96 -7.61 15.07
C HIS A 184 -0.67 -8.82 15.94
N VAL A 185 -1.37 -8.93 17.06
CA VAL A 185 -1.16 -9.95 18.09
C VAL A 185 -2.34 -10.90 18.09
N SER A 186 -2.12 -12.15 17.71
CA SER A 186 -3.08 -13.23 17.88
C SER A 186 -2.81 -13.99 19.16
N LEU A 187 -3.83 -14.08 20.02
CA LEU A 187 -3.85 -14.83 21.28
C LEU A 187 -4.81 -15.99 21.16
N SER A 188 -4.33 -17.23 21.13
CA SER A 188 -5.17 -18.43 21.05
C SER A 188 -4.72 -19.49 22.05
N ARG A 189 -5.42 -20.62 22.06
CA ARG A 189 -5.00 -21.79 22.88
C ARG A 189 -3.68 -22.41 22.41
N GLU A 190 -3.29 -22.17 21.16
CA GLU A 190 -2.05 -22.66 20.54
C GLU A 190 -0.85 -21.79 20.92
N GLY A 191 -1.11 -20.58 21.43
CA GLY A 191 -0.07 -19.65 21.87
C GLY A 191 -0.30 -18.22 21.43
N VAL A 192 0.82 -17.48 21.33
CA VAL A 192 0.84 -16.08 20.92
C VAL A 192 1.60 -15.96 19.62
N ARG A 193 0.98 -15.32 18.60
CA ARG A 193 1.67 -14.90 17.37
C ARG A 193 1.80 -13.38 17.34
N LEU A 194 2.95 -12.92 16.90
CA LEU A 194 3.24 -11.50 16.69
C LEU A 194 3.57 -11.28 15.21
N ASN A 195 2.82 -10.41 14.56
CA ASN A 195 3.13 -9.96 13.21
C ASN A 195 3.50 -8.46 13.25
N PRO A 196 4.80 -8.12 13.33
CA PRO A 196 5.24 -6.74 13.42
C PRO A 196 5.11 -6.03 12.07
N VAL A 197 4.66 -4.79 12.11
CA VAL A 197 4.62 -3.87 10.98
C VAL A 197 5.28 -2.56 11.40
N ALA A 198 6.14 -2.00 10.56
CA ALA A 198 6.64 -0.65 10.74
C ALA A 198 6.32 0.19 9.52
N GLN A 199 5.95 1.45 9.77
CA GLN A 199 5.60 2.41 8.73
C GLN A 199 6.22 3.76 9.05
N ARG A 200 6.63 4.50 8.01
CA ARG A 200 6.86 5.93 8.08
C ARG A 200 5.72 6.63 7.36
N TYR A 201 4.82 7.24 8.12
CA TYR A 201 3.73 7.98 7.50
C TYR A 201 4.20 9.33 6.95
N ALA A 202 3.48 9.81 5.95
CA ALA A 202 3.62 11.15 5.42
C ALA A 202 2.26 11.86 5.41
N TRP A 203 2.24 13.15 5.72
CA TRP A 203 1.06 13.96 5.51
C TRP A 203 0.76 14.13 4.02
N PRO A 204 -0.51 14.31 3.61
CA PRO A 204 -0.84 14.54 2.21
C PRO A 204 -0.05 15.69 1.57
N SER A 205 0.27 16.75 2.33
CA SER A 205 1.12 17.87 1.87
C SER A 205 2.59 17.48 1.69
N GLU A 206 3.10 16.53 2.46
CA GLU A 206 4.44 15.98 2.31
C GLU A 206 4.54 15.08 1.06
N LEU A 207 3.51 14.24 0.81
CA LEU A 207 3.40 13.50 -0.45
C LEU A 207 3.38 14.44 -1.67
N ASP A 208 2.69 15.59 -1.57
CA ASP A 208 2.67 16.60 -2.64
C ASP A 208 4.04 17.22 -2.87
N LEU A 209 4.82 17.42 -1.80
CA LEU A 209 6.18 17.92 -1.91
C LEU A 209 7.12 16.92 -2.58
N MET A 210 7.04 15.63 -2.18
CA MET A 210 7.79 14.54 -2.82
C MET A 210 7.44 14.41 -4.30
N ALA A 211 6.15 14.49 -4.64
CA ALA A 211 5.69 14.50 -6.02
C ALA A 211 6.33 15.65 -6.82
N ARG A 212 6.37 16.87 -6.25
CA ARG A 212 6.98 18.04 -6.90
C ARG A 212 8.49 17.88 -7.10
N ILE A 213 9.19 17.27 -6.15
CA ILE A 213 10.63 16.95 -6.29
C ILE A 213 10.84 16.03 -7.50
N ALA A 214 9.99 15.03 -7.68
CA ALA A 214 10.03 14.11 -8.81
C ALA A 214 9.43 14.67 -10.13
N GLY A 215 9.04 15.95 -10.17
CA GLY A 215 8.45 16.58 -11.35
C GLY A 215 6.97 16.26 -11.58
N LEU A 216 6.31 15.67 -10.58
CA LEU A 216 4.87 15.36 -10.63
C LEU A 216 4.04 16.44 -9.91
N ARG A 217 2.76 16.54 -10.25
CA ARG A 217 1.82 17.48 -9.64
C ARG A 217 0.52 16.78 -9.24
N LEU A 218 -0.03 17.16 -8.10
CA LEU A 218 -1.34 16.69 -7.67
C LEU A 218 -2.40 17.14 -8.70
N LYS A 219 -3.13 16.18 -9.25
CA LYS A 219 -4.26 16.42 -10.16
C LYS A 219 -5.60 16.42 -9.41
N GLU A 220 -5.80 15.43 -8.54
CA GLU A 220 -6.96 15.34 -7.67
C GLU A 220 -6.63 14.55 -6.40
N ARG A 221 -7.41 14.83 -5.33
CA ARG A 221 -7.41 14.05 -4.09
C ARG A 221 -8.84 13.79 -3.66
N ARG A 222 -9.11 12.54 -3.28
CA ARG A 222 -10.40 12.06 -2.79
C ARG A 222 -10.25 11.49 -1.39
N GLY A 223 -11.36 11.45 -0.64
CA GLY A 223 -11.42 10.84 0.69
C GLY A 223 -11.52 9.31 0.67
N GLY A 224 -11.73 8.73 -0.52
CA GLY A 224 -11.85 7.30 -0.74
C GLY A 224 -12.07 6.94 -2.20
N TRP A 225 -12.19 5.65 -2.48
CA TRP A 225 -12.31 5.10 -3.84
C TRP A 225 -13.64 5.40 -4.54
N ASN A 226 -14.73 5.67 -3.78
CA ASN A 226 -16.01 6.10 -4.34
C ASN A 226 -16.05 7.60 -4.67
N ARG A 227 -14.86 8.24 -4.69
CA ARG A 227 -14.67 9.66 -5.01
C ARG A 227 -15.27 10.61 -3.98
N GLU A 228 -15.36 10.19 -2.73
CA GLU A 228 -15.75 11.05 -1.64
C GLU A 228 -14.89 12.32 -1.61
N PRO A 229 -15.45 13.48 -1.30
CA PRO A 229 -14.66 14.70 -1.13
C PRO A 229 -13.59 14.51 -0.06
N PHE A 230 -12.37 14.95 -0.34
CA PHE A 230 -11.32 15.03 0.67
C PHE A 230 -11.54 16.28 1.52
N THR A 231 -11.73 16.09 2.83
CA THR A 231 -12.05 17.15 3.79
C THR A 231 -11.17 17.04 5.04
N SER A 232 -11.29 18.00 5.96
CA SER A 232 -10.57 17.98 7.25
C SER A 232 -10.93 16.79 8.16
N THR A 233 -12.01 16.07 7.86
CA THR A 233 -12.44 14.89 8.60
C THR A 233 -12.14 13.58 7.90
N SER A 234 -11.52 13.63 6.72
CA SER A 234 -11.15 12.41 5.98
C SER A 234 -10.07 11.63 6.74
N SER A 235 -10.31 10.34 6.95
CA SER A 235 -9.35 9.40 7.54
C SER A 235 -8.39 8.81 6.52
N ASN A 236 -8.79 8.80 5.25
CA ASN A 236 -8.01 8.27 4.13
C ASN A 236 -7.94 9.30 2.99
N CYS A 237 -6.98 9.13 2.11
CA CYS A 237 -6.90 9.86 0.86
C CYS A 237 -6.46 8.97 -0.31
N VAL A 238 -7.10 9.18 -1.45
CA VAL A 238 -6.67 8.67 -2.75
C VAL A 238 -6.19 9.87 -3.56
N SER A 239 -4.88 9.94 -3.77
CA SER A 239 -4.22 11.06 -4.45
C SER A 239 -3.77 10.63 -5.85
N VAL A 240 -4.06 11.44 -6.86
CA VAL A 240 -3.67 11.22 -8.25
C VAL A 240 -2.69 12.30 -8.65
N TYR A 241 -1.48 11.89 -9.03
CA TYR A 241 -0.42 12.77 -9.50
C TYR A 241 -0.18 12.55 -11.00
N ARG A 242 0.27 13.59 -11.69
CA ARG A 242 0.66 13.60 -13.11
C ARG A 242 1.89 14.46 -13.32
N ARG A 243 2.52 14.31 -14.47
CA ARG A 243 3.54 15.25 -14.96
C ARG A 243 2.99 16.64 -15.20
#